data_c602ee4e1f7dbc768a4051c76856a9b0
#
_entry.id   c602ee4e1f7dbc768a4051c76856a9b0
#
_cell.length_a   1.000
_cell.length_b   1.000
_cell.length_c   1.000
_cell.angle_alpha   90.00
_cell.angle_beta   90.00
_cell.angle_gamma   90.00
#
_symmetry.space_group_name_H-M   'P 1'
#
loop_
_entity.id
_entity.type
_entity.pdbx_description
1 polymer ?
#
loop_
_entity_poly.entity_id
_entity_poly.type
_entity_poly.pdbx_seq_one_letter_code
_entity_poly.pdbx_strand_id
1 'polypeptide(L)'
;MSYSISEILKKIKSKGIIHYFKYFLGIILRSLRPKWQRVFIFELPLIGIVPNEYHKTITVSVLKEINEPLLSFANQRGSWYTLQAKDLFSKGNLCFVAIIDEKIASCLWTSFNVVYLPDIEYKLAVAKDIAPLIDGYTLDEYRGRGLY
;
A
#
# COMPACT_ATOMS: atom_id res chain seq x y z
N MET A 1 -3.75 20.04 -12.20
CA MET A 1 -3.41 20.62 -13.52
C MET A 1 -4.68 21.21 -14.12
N SER A 2 -4.76 22.53 -14.22
CA SER A 2 -5.88 23.25 -14.82
C SER A 2 -5.51 23.57 -16.28
N TYR A 3 -6.21 22.97 -17.22
CA TYR A 3 -6.06 23.33 -18.64
C TYR A 3 -6.84 24.60 -18.93
N SER A 4 -6.22 25.53 -19.69
CA SER A 4 -6.90 26.72 -20.21
C SER A 4 -7.99 26.31 -21.21
N ILE A 5 -9.12 27.04 -21.22
CA ILE A 5 -10.22 26.78 -22.15
C ILE A 5 -9.74 26.83 -23.63
N SER A 6 -8.76 27.68 -23.95
CA SER A 6 -8.17 27.77 -25.28
C SER A 6 -7.40 26.52 -25.69
N GLU A 7 -6.72 25.84 -24.76
CA GLU A 7 -6.02 24.56 -25.01
C GLU A 7 -7.00 23.42 -25.24
N ILE A 8 -8.11 23.42 -24.49
CA ILE A 8 -9.20 22.45 -24.66
C ILE A 8 -9.81 22.59 -26.05
N LEU A 9 -10.11 23.84 -26.47
CA LEU A 9 -10.66 24.11 -27.80
C LEU A 9 -9.73 23.71 -28.94
N LYS A 10 -8.40 23.97 -28.82
CA LYS A 10 -7.41 23.51 -29.79
C LYS A 10 -7.35 21.99 -29.93
N LYS A 11 -7.42 21.28 -28.81
CA LYS A 11 -7.43 19.80 -28.79
C LYS A 11 -8.73 19.23 -29.38
N ILE A 12 -9.88 19.84 -29.13
CA ILE A 12 -11.16 19.46 -29.76
C ILE A 12 -11.08 19.59 -31.29
N LYS A 13 -10.48 20.66 -31.77
CA LYS A 13 -10.34 20.93 -33.21
C LYS A 13 -9.41 19.92 -33.92
N SER A 14 -8.40 19.38 -33.21
CA SER A 14 -7.43 18.44 -33.79
C SER A 14 -7.86 16.96 -33.74
N LYS A 15 -8.68 16.54 -32.76
CA LYS A 15 -9.05 15.13 -32.56
C LYS A 15 -10.52 14.82 -32.76
N GLY A 16 -11.33 15.85 -33.10
CA GLY A 16 -12.76 15.71 -33.32
C GLY A 16 -13.59 15.65 -32.02
N ILE A 17 -14.78 16.25 -32.09
CA ILE A 17 -15.73 16.37 -30.95
C ILE A 17 -16.14 15.02 -30.38
N ILE A 18 -16.26 14.00 -31.24
CA ILE A 18 -16.68 12.64 -30.85
C ILE A 18 -15.67 11.96 -29.91
N HIS A 19 -14.36 12.21 -30.12
CA HIS A 19 -13.31 11.63 -29.27
C HIS A 19 -13.39 12.20 -27.83
N TYR A 20 -13.60 13.50 -27.70
CA TYR A 20 -13.74 14.15 -26.40
C TYR A 20 -15.05 13.81 -25.72
N PHE A 21 -16.14 13.66 -26.47
CA PHE A 21 -17.41 13.21 -25.91
C PHE A 21 -17.31 11.79 -25.34
N LYS A 22 -16.67 10.86 -26.03
CA LYS A 22 -16.40 9.51 -25.49
C LYS A 22 -15.52 9.54 -24.24
N TYR A 23 -14.51 10.40 -24.23
CA TYR A 23 -13.62 10.55 -23.07
C TYR A 23 -14.39 11.13 -21.87
N PHE A 24 -15.16 12.18 -22.07
CA PHE A 24 -15.96 12.84 -21.04
C PHE A 24 -17.06 11.90 -20.51
N LEU A 25 -17.74 11.20 -21.41
CA LEU A 25 -18.73 10.18 -21.06
C LEU A 25 -18.09 9.04 -20.23
N GLY A 26 -16.88 8.64 -20.58
CA GLY A 26 -16.10 7.65 -19.82
C GLY A 26 -15.78 8.10 -18.40
N ILE A 27 -15.46 9.39 -18.19
CA ILE A 27 -15.22 9.96 -16.86
C ILE A 27 -16.54 9.98 -16.06
N ILE A 28 -17.64 10.45 -16.66
CA ILE A 28 -18.97 10.48 -16.01
C ILE A 28 -19.42 9.07 -15.66
N LEU A 29 -19.31 8.12 -16.56
CA LEU A 29 -19.70 6.73 -16.30
C LEU A 29 -18.83 6.06 -15.22
N ARG A 30 -17.55 6.44 -15.11
CA ARG A 30 -16.68 5.98 -14.01
C ARG A 30 -17.08 6.60 -12.66
N SER A 31 -17.47 7.87 -12.65
CA SER A 31 -17.93 8.54 -11.41
C SER A 31 -19.31 8.07 -10.97
N LEU A 32 -20.15 7.60 -11.91
CA LEU A 32 -21.48 7.04 -11.63
C LEU A 32 -21.45 5.53 -11.31
N ARG A 33 -20.32 4.83 -11.52
CA ARG A 33 -20.20 3.45 -11.08
C ARG A 33 -20.30 3.41 -9.56
N PRO A 34 -21.27 2.71 -8.99
CA PRO A 34 -21.28 2.47 -7.56
C PRO A 34 -19.93 1.85 -7.20
N LYS A 35 -19.22 2.46 -6.26
CA LYS A 35 -17.94 1.93 -5.73
C LYS A 35 -18.23 0.70 -4.86
N TRP A 36 -18.76 -0.35 -5.48
CA TRP A 36 -18.95 -1.64 -4.83
C TRP A 36 -17.56 -2.29 -4.78
N GLN A 37 -16.83 -2.03 -3.74
CA GLN A 37 -15.61 -2.76 -3.44
C GLN A 37 -15.96 -3.85 -2.43
N ARG A 38 -15.61 -5.09 -2.75
CA ARG A 38 -15.67 -6.18 -1.78
C ARG A 38 -14.34 -6.22 -1.07
N VAL A 39 -14.36 -5.96 0.22
CA VAL A 39 -13.20 -6.15 1.09
C VAL A 39 -13.35 -7.52 1.73
N PHE A 40 -12.36 -8.39 1.53
CA PHE A 40 -12.29 -9.67 2.19
C PHE A 40 -11.35 -9.53 3.38
N ILE A 41 -11.85 -9.86 4.57
CA ILE A 41 -11.05 -9.93 5.78
C ILE A 41 -10.84 -11.40 6.07
N PHE A 42 -9.56 -11.79 6.15
CA PHE A 42 -9.17 -13.15 6.51
C PHE A 42 -8.59 -13.12 7.91
N GLU A 43 -9.06 -14.02 8.77
CA GLU A 43 -8.49 -14.26 10.08
C GLU A 43 -7.80 -15.63 10.05
N LEU A 44 -6.52 -15.65 10.44
CA LEU A 44 -5.73 -16.86 10.53
C LEU A 44 -5.30 -17.04 11.99
N PRO A 45 -5.70 -18.15 12.63
CA PRO A 45 -5.18 -18.47 13.95
C PRO A 45 -3.67 -18.78 13.85
N LEU A 46 -2.87 -18.08 14.65
CA LEU A 46 -1.41 -18.30 14.69
C LEU A 46 -1.02 -19.51 15.56
N ILE A 47 -2.01 -20.21 16.15
CA ILE A 47 -1.77 -21.39 16.96
C ILE A 47 -1.30 -22.54 16.06
N GLY A 48 -0.13 -23.09 16.38
CA GLY A 48 0.44 -24.23 15.67
C GLY A 48 1.18 -23.88 14.38
N ILE A 49 1.35 -22.60 14.05
CA ILE A 49 2.25 -22.20 12.96
C ILE A 49 3.68 -22.41 13.43
N VAL A 50 4.31 -23.46 12.93
CA VAL A 50 5.75 -23.67 13.10
C VAL A 50 6.46 -22.76 12.09
N PRO A 51 7.34 -21.86 12.54
CA PRO A 51 8.14 -21.06 11.62
C PRO A 51 8.90 -21.99 10.68
N ASN A 52 8.73 -21.80 9.39
CA ASN A 52 9.44 -22.61 8.40
C ASN A 52 10.93 -22.21 8.46
N GLU A 53 11.83 -23.15 8.62
CA GLU A 53 13.28 -22.93 8.70
C GLU A 53 13.89 -22.43 7.37
N TYR A 54 13.06 -21.97 6.45
CA TYR A 54 13.48 -21.53 5.13
C TYR A 54 14.31 -20.27 5.19
N HIS A 55 15.46 -20.17 5.37
CA HIS A 55 16.42 -19.08 5.16
C HIS A 55 17.23 -18.69 6.39
N LYS A 56 18.30 -19.41 6.62
CA LYS A 56 19.37 -19.04 7.57
C LYS A 56 20.03 -17.66 7.28
N THR A 57 19.68 -17.03 6.16
CA THR A 57 20.21 -15.74 5.70
C THR A 57 19.25 -14.56 5.89
N ILE A 58 18.03 -14.81 6.38
CA ILE A 58 17.03 -13.74 6.56
C ILE A 58 16.97 -13.37 8.03
N THR A 59 17.21 -12.10 8.32
CA THR A 59 16.97 -11.52 9.65
C THR A 59 15.62 -10.79 9.64
N VAL A 60 14.77 -11.10 10.62
CA VAL A 60 13.52 -10.36 10.83
C VAL A 60 13.71 -9.36 11.97
N SER A 61 13.30 -8.13 11.75
CA SER A 61 13.37 -7.06 12.76
C SER A 61 12.04 -6.30 12.81
N VAL A 62 11.81 -5.64 13.94
CA VAL A 62 10.63 -4.80 14.16
C VAL A 62 11.08 -3.35 14.32
N LEU A 63 10.56 -2.49 13.46
CA LEU A 63 10.82 -1.05 13.52
C LEU A 63 9.64 -0.34 14.18
N LYS A 64 9.95 0.64 15.03
CA LYS A 64 8.99 1.53 15.71
C LYS A 64 9.10 2.97 15.24
N GLU A 65 10.12 3.26 14.44
CA GLU A 65 10.41 4.57 13.89
C GLU A 65 11.16 4.46 12.56
N ILE A 66 11.23 5.55 11.85
CA ILE A 66 12.00 5.62 10.59
C ILE A 66 13.50 5.62 10.88
N ASN A 67 14.21 4.79 10.12
CA ASN A 67 15.67 4.73 10.10
C ASN A 67 16.19 4.77 8.64
N GLU A 68 17.49 4.94 8.47
CA GLU A 68 18.13 5.00 7.14
C GLU A 68 17.84 3.79 6.24
N PRO A 69 17.91 2.52 6.71
CA PRO A 69 17.54 1.37 5.89
C PRO A 69 16.09 1.44 5.38
N LEU A 70 15.15 1.88 6.22
CA LEU A 70 13.75 2.01 5.82
C LEU A 70 13.54 3.17 4.84
N LEU A 71 14.29 4.27 4.98
CA LEU A 71 14.25 5.36 4.01
C LEU A 71 14.77 4.92 2.64
N SER A 72 15.86 4.16 2.61
CA SER A 72 16.39 3.59 1.36
C SER A 72 15.38 2.67 0.68
N PHE A 73 14.74 1.80 1.44
CA PHE A 73 13.65 0.94 0.96
C PHE A 73 12.45 1.76 0.46
N ALA A 74 12.04 2.77 1.22
CA ALA A 74 10.92 3.63 0.88
C ALA A 74 11.15 4.37 -0.45
N ASN A 75 12.36 4.85 -0.69
CA ASN A 75 12.72 5.53 -1.93
C ASN A 75 12.61 4.61 -3.16
N GLN A 76 12.92 3.32 -3.01
CA GLN A 76 12.75 2.34 -4.09
C GLN A 76 11.28 2.06 -4.40
N ARG A 77 10.41 2.09 -3.38
CA ARG A 77 8.96 1.98 -3.56
C ARG A 77 8.33 3.26 -4.11
N GLY A 78 8.92 4.42 -3.85
CA GLY A 78 8.49 5.73 -4.30
C GLY A 78 8.40 6.75 -3.17
N SER A 79 8.63 8.03 -3.49
CA SER A 79 8.70 9.12 -2.50
C SER A 79 7.43 9.26 -1.62
N TRP A 80 6.26 8.90 -2.14
CA TRP A 80 5.00 8.91 -1.40
C TRP A 80 5.02 7.94 -0.21
N TYR A 81 5.80 6.86 -0.31
CA TYR A 81 5.84 5.84 0.73
C TYR A 81 6.54 6.31 2.01
N THR A 82 7.52 7.21 1.89
CA THR A 82 8.16 7.83 3.05
C THR A 82 7.15 8.62 3.90
N LEU A 83 6.23 9.34 3.26
CA LEU A 83 5.15 10.06 3.97
C LEU A 83 4.17 9.09 4.61
N GLN A 84 3.81 8.03 3.92
CA GLN A 84 2.95 6.98 4.46
C GLN A 84 3.59 6.29 5.68
N ALA A 85 4.88 5.95 5.61
CA ALA A 85 5.60 5.34 6.73
C ALA A 85 5.63 6.25 7.96
N LYS A 86 5.85 7.56 7.77
CA LYS A 86 5.77 8.56 8.86
C LYS A 86 4.38 8.58 9.51
N ASP A 87 3.34 8.60 8.68
CA ASP A 87 1.95 8.60 9.16
C ASP A 87 1.63 7.31 9.92
N LEU A 88 2.07 6.15 9.43
CA LEU A 88 1.85 4.87 10.10
C LEU A 88 2.55 4.81 11.47
N PHE A 89 3.81 5.23 11.57
CA PHE A 89 4.50 5.29 12.87
C PHE A 89 3.85 6.29 13.83
N SER A 90 3.41 7.45 13.35
CA SER A 90 2.73 8.44 14.20
C SER A 90 1.44 7.92 14.82
N LYS A 91 0.83 6.91 14.20
CA LYS A 91 -0.37 6.20 14.68
C LYS A 91 -0.04 5.01 15.59
N GLY A 92 1.24 4.78 15.90
CA GLY A 92 1.69 3.68 16.78
C GLY A 92 1.72 2.31 16.08
N ASN A 93 1.70 2.28 14.76
CA ASN A 93 1.83 1.02 14.02
C ASN A 93 3.27 0.52 14.05
N LEU A 94 3.44 -0.79 13.90
CA LEU A 94 4.74 -1.44 13.80
C LEU A 94 5.02 -1.87 12.37
N CYS A 95 6.30 -1.80 11.99
CA CYS A 95 6.78 -2.31 10.70
C CYS A 95 7.70 -3.50 10.95
N PHE A 96 7.27 -4.69 10.53
CA PHE A 96 8.13 -5.86 10.47
C PHE A 96 8.91 -5.82 9.17
N VAL A 97 10.21 -6.03 9.24
CA VAL A 97 11.09 -6.03 8.07
C VAL A 97 11.87 -7.33 7.97
N ALA A 98 11.96 -7.85 6.75
CA ALA A 98 12.89 -8.91 6.41
C ALA A 98 14.15 -8.29 5.80
N ILE A 99 15.30 -8.62 6.37
CA ILE A 99 16.61 -8.09 6.01
C ILE A 99 17.43 -9.20 5.36
N ILE A 100 17.98 -8.92 4.19
CA ILE A 100 18.91 -9.78 3.44
C ILE A 100 20.11 -8.92 3.05
N ASP A 101 21.31 -9.38 3.34
CA ASP A 101 22.57 -8.67 3.03
C ASP A 101 22.51 -7.19 3.49
N GLU A 102 22.12 -6.99 4.75
CA GLU A 102 21.98 -5.68 5.42
C GLU A 102 20.94 -4.72 4.79
N LYS A 103 20.18 -5.18 3.80
CA LYS A 103 19.13 -4.39 3.14
C LYS A 103 17.74 -4.90 3.49
N ILE A 104 16.79 -3.98 3.63
CA ILE A 104 15.38 -4.36 3.77
C ILE A 104 14.88 -4.90 2.43
N ALA A 105 14.53 -6.17 2.40
CA ALA A 105 14.00 -6.86 1.23
C ALA A 105 12.45 -6.81 1.20
N SER A 106 11.83 -6.84 2.38
CA SER A 106 10.38 -6.82 2.53
C SER A 106 9.97 -6.07 3.79
N CYS A 107 8.82 -5.47 3.78
CA CYS A 107 8.19 -4.90 4.97
C CYS A 107 6.73 -5.30 5.08
N LEU A 108 6.24 -5.35 6.31
CA LEU A 108 4.86 -5.70 6.64
C LEU A 108 4.41 -4.83 7.81
N TRP A 109 3.33 -4.07 7.60
CA TRP A 109 2.79 -3.21 8.64
C TRP A 109 1.65 -3.86 9.39
N THR A 110 1.61 -3.63 10.69
CA THR A 110 0.50 -4.05 11.56
C THR A 110 0.04 -2.91 12.46
N SER A 111 -1.24 -2.93 12.80
CA SER A 111 -1.87 -2.00 13.73
C SER A 111 -2.44 -2.77 14.92
N PHE A 112 -2.40 -2.16 16.11
CA PHE A 112 -2.96 -2.77 17.33
C PHE A 112 -4.16 -1.99 17.89
N ASN A 113 -4.59 -0.93 17.21
CA ASN A 113 -5.67 -0.07 17.68
C ASN A 113 -6.83 -0.01 16.69
N VAL A 114 -6.63 0.75 15.61
CA VAL A 114 -7.65 0.99 14.61
C VAL A 114 -7.02 0.89 13.24
N VAL A 115 -7.61 0.11 12.37
CA VAL A 115 -7.25 0.06 10.95
C VAL A 115 -8.22 0.93 10.17
N TYR A 116 -7.69 1.86 9.39
CA TYR A 116 -8.47 2.62 8.42
C TYR A 116 -8.39 1.93 7.06
N LEU A 117 -9.54 1.60 6.52
CA LEU A 117 -9.71 1.02 5.19
C LEU A 117 -10.14 2.14 4.23
N PRO A 118 -9.19 2.77 3.51
CA PRO A 118 -9.48 3.98 2.72
C PRO A 118 -10.46 3.73 1.57
N ASP A 119 -10.43 2.53 1.00
CA ASP A 119 -11.27 2.17 -0.15
C ASP A 119 -12.77 2.17 0.16
N ILE A 120 -13.12 1.97 1.41
CA ILE A 120 -14.50 1.95 1.90
C ILE A 120 -14.76 3.00 2.98
N GLU A 121 -13.79 3.88 3.24
CA GLU A 121 -13.84 4.94 4.25
C GLU A 121 -14.26 4.43 5.65
N TYR A 122 -13.84 3.22 6.01
CA TYR A 122 -14.25 2.54 7.23
C TYR A 122 -13.09 2.44 8.23
N LYS A 123 -13.40 2.60 9.52
CA LYS A 123 -12.48 2.37 10.62
C LYS A 123 -12.86 1.08 11.33
N LEU A 124 -11.95 0.12 11.31
CA LEU A 124 -12.09 -1.16 11.98
C LEU A 124 -11.37 -1.10 13.32
N ALA A 125 -12.11 -1.26 14.43
CA ALA A 125 -11.51 -1.45 15.73
C ALA A 125 -10.88 -2.85 15.81
N VAL A 126 -9.64 -2.91 16.27
CA VAL A 126 -8.88 -4.15 16.39
C VAL A 126 -9.00 -4.71 17.78
N ALA A 127 -9.39 -5.98 17.93
CA ALA A 127 -9.38 -6.66 19.21
C ALA A 127 -7.94 -6.84 19.72
N LYS A 128 -7.75 -6.94 21.03
CA LYS A 128 -6.43 -6.94 21.69
C LYS A 128 -5.54 -8.12 21.28
N ASP A 129 -6.14 -9.20 20.83
CA ASP A 129 -5.51 -10.46 20.43
C ASP A 129 -5.36 -10.59 18.91
N ILE A 130 -5.71 -9.56 18.17
CA ILE A 130 -5.62 -9.52 16.72
C ILE A 130 -4.53 -8.54 16.28
N ALA A 131 -3.71 -8.94 15.33
CA ALA A 131 -2.72 -8.10 14.68
C ALA A 131 -3.01 -8.03 13.16
N PRO A 132 -3.86 -7.10 12.70
CA PRO A 132 -4.18 -6.98 11.29
C PRO A 132 -2.96 -6.50 10.49
N LEU A 133 -2.75 -7.13 9.36
CA LEU A 133 -1.75 -6.74 8.39
C LEU A 133 -2.39 -5.69 7.46
N ILE A 134 -1.84 -4.49 7.45
CA ILE A 134 -2.44 -3.33 6.76
C ILE A 134 -1.74 -2.92 5.48
N ASP A 135 -0.49 -3.23 5.35
CA ASP A 135 0.29 -3.02 4.12
C ASP A 135 1.49 -3.95 4.13
N GLY A 136 1.79 -4.55 2.98
CA GLY A 136 2.95 -5.40 2.81
C GLY A 136 3.57 -5.17 1.45
N TYR A 137 4.89 -5.13 1.40
CA TYR A 137 5.61 -4.94 0.16
C TYR A 137 6.96 -5.66 0.18
N THR A 138 7.24 -6.37 -0.91
CA THR A 138 8.55 -7.00 -1.15
C THR A 138 9.14 -6.37 -2.41
N LEU A 139 10.40 -5.95 -2.36
CA LEU A 139 11.13 -5.46 -3.53
C LEU A 139 11.16 -6.53 -4.61
N ASP A 140 11.05 -6.11 -5.87
CA ASP A 140 10.87 -7.00 -7.02
C ASP A 140 11.98 -8.07 -7.11
N GLU A 141 13.22 -7.70 -6.81
CA GLU A 141 14.39 -8.58 -6.83
C GLU A 141 14.36 -9.69 -5.75
N TYR A 142 13.53 -9.52 -4.71
CA TYR A 142 13.39 -10.49 -3.61
C TYR A 142 12.06 -11.26 -3.64
N ARG A 143 11.20 -11.02 -4.64
CA ARG A 143 9.94 -11.75 -4.78
C ARG A 143 10.16 -13.23 -5.11
N GLY A 144 9.16 -14.05 -4.79
CA GLY A 144 9.22 -15.49 -5.00
C GLY A 144 10.11 -16.26 -4.04
N ARG A 145 10.67 -15.60 -3.01
CA ARG A 145 11.55 -16.22 -2.01
C ARG A 145 10.84 -16.53 -0.69
N GLY A 146 9.52 -16.45 -0.64
CA GLY A 146 8.75 -16.77 0.58
C GLY A 146 8.92 -15.76 1.73
N LEU A 147 9.22 -14.50 1.44
CA LEU A 147 9.36 -13.41 2.43
C LEU A 147 8.02 -12.86 2.93
N TYR A 148 6.94 -13.43 2.44
CA TYR A 148 5.58 -12.94 2.66
C TYR A 148 4.72 -14.02 3.28
#